data_e762825681e448b584ef92f660901b5e
#
_entry.id   e762825681e448b584ef92f660901b5e
#
_cell.length_a   1.000
_cell.length_b   1.000
_cell.length_c   1.000
_cell.angle_alpha   90.00
_cell.angle_beta   90.00
_cell.angle_gamma   90.00
#
_symmetry.space_group_name_H-M   'P 1'
#
loop_
_entity.id
_entity.type
_entity.pdbx_description
1 polymer ?
#
loop_
_entity_poly.entity_id
_entity_poly.type
_entity_poly.pdbx_seq_one_letter_code
_entity_poly.pdbx_strand_id
1 'polypeptide(L)'
;IRPNAWRYRDWVINALNADLPYNAFVQQQIAGDLLHPNNPQAAIATGFLLAGQDMPDINLLAERRHMILNEMTGTVGSALLGVTVGCAQCHDHKFDPVSQREFYQMRAFFESDLQLKEIKSGALTIRAMRTGKTAATHVMVRGDFRRPGDAVQADFPKTLNTVQGQPTKGTRTELARWLTHPKNATAMRLAANRLWQHHFGRPLATPEDFGTQGQPPTHPALLDWLATELPRQKWSLKAMHKLIVSSATWKQSSLNAGNDPNWKQCLQTDPKNRLWSRQDRRRLTGEMLRDTLLFTGGNLNPERGGPGVRPPLPREI
;
A
#
# COMPACT_ATOMS: atom_id res chain seq x y z
N ILE A 1 -10.65 10.14 16.60
CA ILE A 1 -9.34 10.29 15.92
C ILE A 1 -8.29 9.75 16.88
N ARG A 2 -7.46 8.82 16.42
CA ARG A 2 -6.39 8.24 17.24
C ARG A 2 -5.37 9.32 17.62
N PRO A 3 -5.06 9.49 18.90
CA PRO A 3 -4.06 10.48 19.32
C PRO A 3 -2.72 10.24 18.62
N ASN A 4 -2.09 11.32 18.18
CA ASN A 4 -0.76 11.29 17.56
C ASN A 4 -0.59 10.43 16.30
N ALA A 5 -1.69 10.08 15.60
CA ALA A 5 -1.64 9.32 14.33
C ALA A 5 -0.81 10.03 13.24
N TRP A 6 -0.69 11.37 13.32
CA TRP A 6 0.16 12.17 12.43
C TRP A 6 1.63 11.76 12.44
N ARG A 7 2.12 11.11 13.50
CA ARG A 7 3.51 10.62 13.56
C ARG A 7 3.81 9.52 12.56
N TYR A 8 2.82 8.66 12.25
CA TYR A 8 2.97 7.70 11.17
C TYR A 8 3.09 8.41 9.81
N ARG A 9 2.26 9.43 9.55
CA ARG A 9 2.40 10.25 8.34
C ARG A 9 3.79 10.90 8.25
N ASP A 10 4.28 11.47 9.35
CA ASP A 10 5.60 12.10 9.37
C ASP A 10 6.72 11.08 9.17
N TRP A 11 6.57 9.87 9.72
CA TRP A 11 7.49 8.77 9.45
C TRP A 11 7.52 8.43 7.95
N VAL A 12 6.37 8.32 7.30
CA VAL A 12 6.26 8.07 5.85
C VAL A 12 6.98 9.16 5.06
N ILE A 13 6.70 10.44 5.36
CA ILE A 13 7.32 11.58 4.67
C ILE A 13 8.85 11.55 4.85
N ASN A 14 9.33 11.32 6.05
CA ASN A 14 10.76 11.26 6.34
C ASN A 14 11.44 10.08 5.65
N ALA A 15 10.80 8.90 5.64
CA ALA A 15 11.30 7.72 4.98
C ALA A 15 11.45 7.94 3.46
N LEU A 16 10.45 8.54 2.81
CA LEU A 16 10.49 8.87 1.38
C LEU A 16 11.52 9.96 1.07
N ASN A 17 11.65 10.98 1.92
CA ASN A 17 12.65 12.03 1.77
C ASN A 17 14.08 11.50 1.91
N ALA A 18 14.29 10.55 2.82
CA ALA A 18 15.58 9.89 3.00
C ALA A 18 15.87 8.82 1.95
N ASP A 19 14.93 8.58 1.02
CA ASP A 19 14.99 7.47 0.05
C ASP A 19 15.21 6.12 0.74
N LEU A 20 14.49 5.88 1.85
CA LEU A 20 14.54 4.59 2.51
C LEU A 20 14.21 3.49 1.48
N PRO A 21 15.06 2.47 1.30
CA PRO A 21 14.80 1.42 0.33
C PRO A 21 13.39 0.84 0.47
N TYR A 22 12.66 0.72 -0.65
CA TYR A 22 11.23 0.36 -0.64
C TYR A 22 10.94 -0.97 0.10
N ASN A 23 11.84 -1.95 -0.02
CA ASN A 23 11.72 -3.19 0.75
C ASN A 23 11.80 -2.93 2.26
N ALA A 24 12.73 -2.11 2.73
CA ALA A 24 12.83 -1.73 4.13
C ALA A 24 11.63 -0.88 4.57
N PHE A 25 11.14 0.01 3.71
CA PHE A 25 9.93 0.81 3.94
C PHE A 25 8.70 -0.07 4.19
N VAL A 26 8.47 -1.09 3.36
CA VAL A 26 7.37 -2.05 3.54
C VAL A 26 7.61 -2.93 4.76
N GLN A 27 8.83 -3.46 4.93
CA GLN A 27 9.15 -4.33 6.07
C GLN A 27 8.94 -3.65 7.41
N GLN A 28 9.31 -2.38 7.54
CA GLN A 28 9.07 -1.63 8.78
C GLN A 28 7.59 -1.38 9.03
N GLN A 29 6.80 -1.17 8.00
CA GLN A 29 5.34 -0.99 8.15
C GLN A 29 4.63 -2.29 8.59
N ILE A 30 5.13 -3.44 8.18
CA ILE A 30 4.55 -4.75 8.54
C ILE A 30 5.10 -5.26 9.88
N ALA A 31 6.39 -5.12 10.12
CA ALA A 31 7.09 -5.77 11.23
C ALA A 31 8.23 -4.93 11.84
N GLY A 32 8.13 -3.59 11.78
CA GLY A 32 9.21 -2.71 12.24
C GLY A 32 9.56 -2.89 13.72
N ASP A 33 8.56 -3.12 14.55
CA ASP A 33 8.71 -3.39 15.97
C ASP A 33 9.42 -4.72 16.28
N LEU A 34 9.34 -5.69 15.36
CA LEU A 34 10.00 -6.99 15.46
C LEU A 34 11.41 -6.97 14.86
N LEU A 35 11.57 -6.27 13.74
CA LEU A 35 12.84 -6.16 13.03
C LEU A 35 13.83 -5.24 13.76
N HIS A 36 13.32 -4.21 14.41
CA HIS A 36 14.10 -3.18 15.10
C HIS A 36 13.49 -2.87 16.48
N PRO A 37 13.51 -3.81 17.44
CA PRO A 37 12.73 -3.71 18.69
C PRO A 37 13.12 -2.51 19.58
N ASN A 38 14.33 -1.97 19.42
CA ASN A 38 14.84 -0.82 20.17
C ASN A 38 14.71 0.50 19.40
N ASN A 39 14.10 0.50 18.21
CA ASN A 39 13.94 1.70 17.41
C ASN A 39 12.48 2.20 17.44
N PRO A 40 12.18 3.30 18.16
CA PRO A 40 10.83 3.84 18.21
C PRO A 40 10.26 4.21 16.83
N GLN A 41 11.11 4.67 15.91
CA GLN A 41 10.67 5.04 14.55
C GLN A 41 10.20 3.83 13.77
N ALA A 42 10.88 2.69 13.88
CA ALA A 42 10.45 1.45 13.25
C ALA A 42 9.14 0.91 13.86
N ALA A 43 8.91 1.14 15.13
CA ALA A 43 7.62 0.82 15.76
C ALA A 43 6.51 1.79 15.30
N ILE A 44 6.80 3.08 15.09
CA ILE A 44 5.87 4.07 14.53
C ILE A 44 5.44 3.63 13.10
N ALA A 45 6.34 3.06 12.32
CA ALA A 45 6.05 2.55 10.99
C ALA A 45 4.89 1.54 10.97
N THR A 46 4.73 0.72 12.03
CA THR A 46 3.61 -0.23 12.14
C THR A 46 2.24 0.44 12.27
N GLY A 47 2.20 1.76 12.35
CA GLY A 47 0.99 2.57 12.22
C GLY A 47 0.21 2.29 10.93
N PHE A 48 0.86 1.76 9.88
CA PHE A 48 0.20 1.26 8.68
C PHE A 48 -0.89 0.22 9.02
N LEU A 49 -0.55 -0.78 9.81
CA LEU A 49 -1.48 -1.84 10.22
C LEU A 49 -2.61 -1.31 11.13
N LEU A 50 -2.39 -0.16 11.76
CA LEU A 50 -3.34 0.49 12.65
C LEU A 50 -4.11 1.63 11.96
N ALA A 51 -3.92 1.86 10.67
CA ALA A 51 -4.57 2.95 9.94
C ALA A 51 -6.07 2.71 9.67
N GLY A 52 -6.55 1.47 9.84
CA GLY A 52 -7.95 1.09 9.72
C GLY A 52 -8.88 1.80 10.71
N GLN A 53 -10.17 1.56 10.57
CA GLN A 53 -11.18 2.18 11.43
C GLN A 53 -11.01 1.79 12.90
N ASP A 54 -11.14 2.76 13.78
CA ASP A 54 -11.35 2.51 15.20
C ASP A 54 -12.85 2.31 15.42
N MET A 55 -13.25 1.14 15.89
CA MET A 55 -14.65 0.73 16.01
C MET A 55 -15.10 0.84 17.48
N PRO A 56 -15.23 2.07 18.05
CA PRO A 56 -15.53 2.23 19.47
C PRO A 56 -16.92 1.72 19.84
N ASP A 57 -17.83 1.70 18.87
CA ASP A 57 -19.23 1.29 19.08
C ASP A 57 -19.41 -0.24 19.19
N ILE A 58 -18.39 -1.01 18.85
CA ILE A 58 -18.42 -2.47 19.02
C ILE A 58 -17.93 -2.81 20.42
N ASN A 59 -18.86 -3.12 21.31
CA ASN A 59 -18.57 -3.41 22.72
C ASN A 59 -17.98 -4.81 22.93
N LEU A 60 -18.30 -5.77 22.05
CA LEU A 60 -17.77 -7.13 22.14
C LEU A 60 -16.32 -7.18 21.63
N LEU A 61 -15.37 -7.35 22.55
CA LEU A 61 -13.94 -7.34 22.23
C LEU A 61 -13.54 -8.41 21.20
N ALA A 62 -14.16 -9.58 21.24
CA ALA A 62 -13.91 -10.66 20.28
C ALA A 62 -14.32 -10.26 18.85
N GLU A 63 -15.47 -9.61 18.70
CA GLU A 63 -15.95 -9.09 17.41
C GLU A 63 -15.04 -7.99 16.88
N ARG A 64 -14.73 -7.01 17.73
CA ARG A 64 -13.80 -5.92 17.37
C ARG A 64 -12.45 -6.47 16.92
N ARG A 65 -11.89 -7.42 17.67
CA ARG A 65 -10.64 -8.10 17.29
C ARG A 65 -10.76 -8.78 15.93
N HIS A 66 -11.83 -9.52 15.70
CA HIS A 66 -12.08 -10.20 14.43
C HIS A 66 -12.12 -9.24 13.25
N MET A 67 -12.84 -8.13 13.38
CA MET A 67 -12.95 -7.12 12.33
C MET A 67 -11.62 -6.44 12.05
N ILE A 68 -10.86 -6.06 13.08
CA ILE A 68 -9.54 -5.44 12.93
C ILE A 68 -8.58 -6.37 12.19
N LEU A 69 -8.53 -7.65 12.55
CA LEU A 69 -7.67 -8.63 11.89
C LEU A 69 -8.06 -8.87 10.43
N ASN A 70 -9.35 -8.92 10.13
CA ASN A 70 -9.85 -9.06 8.77
C ASN A 70 -9.49 -7.82 7.94
N GLU A 71 -9.65 -6.63 8.50
CA GLU A 71 -9.28 -5.38 7.84
C GLU A 71 -7.77 -5.28 7.58
N MET A 72 -6.93 -5.61 8.55
CA MET A 72 -5.47 -5.68 8.35
C MET A 72 -5.10 -6.62 7.21
N THR A 73 -5.69 -7.82 7.19
CA THR A 73 -5.42 -8.82 6.17
C THR A 73 -5.85 -8.33 4.79
N GLY A 74 -7.07 -7.80 4.68
CA GLY A 74 -7.61 -7.22 3.45
C GLY A 74 -6.77 -6.04 2.95
N THR A 75 -6.37 -5.15 3.86
CA THR A 75 -5.53 -3.98 3.53
C THR A 75 -4.15 -4.40 3.03
N VAL A 76 -3.50 -5.36 3.66
CA VAL A 76 -2.21 -5.89 3.19
C VAL A 76 -2.35 -6.52 1.81
N GLY A 77 -3.41 -7.29 1.57
CA GLY A 77 -3.71 -7.87 0.26
C GLY A 77 -3.88 -6.79 -0.83
N SER A 78 -4.75 -5.82 -0.61
CA SER A 78 -5.03 -4.76 -1.59
C SER A 78 -3.87 -3.78 -1.74
N ALA A 79 -3.24 -3.36 -0.64
CA ALA A 79 -2.20 -2.36 -0.65
C ALA A 79 -0.84 -2.88 -1.14
N LEU A 80 -0.51 -4.16 -0.91
CA LEU A 80 0.82 -4.69 -1.20
C LEU A 80 0.84 -5.81 -2.25
N LEU A 81 -0.32 -6.40 -2.57
CA LEU A 81 -0.46 -7.43 -3.60
C LEU A 81 -1.43 -7.02 -4.72
N GLY A 82 -2.28 -6.00 -4.50
CA GLY A 82 -3.29 -5.59 -5.47
C GLY A 82 -4.40 -6.63 -5.65
N VAL A 83 -4.65 -7.46 -4.65
CA VAL A 83 -5.66 -8.52 -4.69
C VAL A 83 -6.70 -8.30 -3.60
N THR A 84 -7.97 -8.46 -3.95
CA THR A 84 -9.10 -8.23 -3.06
C THR A 84 -9.36 -9.40 -2.10
N VAL A 85 -8.29 -9.87 -1.43
CA VAL A 85 -8.34 -11.04 -0.53
C VAL A 85 -9.42 -10.94 0.55
N GLY A 86 -9.82 -9.72 0.93
CA GLY A 86 -10.87 -9.48 1.92
C GLY A 86 -12.22 -10.08 1.54
N CYS A 87 -12.52 -10.30 0.26
CA CYS A 87 -13.72 -10.99 -0.19
C CYS A 87 -13.75 -12.45 0.29
N ALA A 88 -12.59 -13.07 0.51
CA ALA A 88 -12.46 -14.44 0.92
C ALA A 88 -12.69 -14.67 2.45
N GLN A 89 -13.04 -13.66 3.22
CA GLN A 89 -13.31 -13.81 4.66
C GLN A 89 -14.54 -14.66 4.97
N CYS A 90 -15.54 -14.69 4.06
CA CYS A 90 -16.82 -15.37 4.30
C CYS A 90 -17.00 -16.65 3.48
N HIS A 91 -16.38 -16.76 2.31
CA HIS A 91 -16.44 -17.85 1.36
C HIS A 91 -15.22 -17.80 0.45
N ASP A 92 -14.94 -18.81 -0.36
CA ASP A 92 -13.90 -18.76 -1.37
C ASP A 92 -14.13 -17.56 -2.30
N HIS A 93 -13.05 -16.88 -2.67
CA HIS A 93 -13.15 -15.69 -3.53
C HIS A 93 -13.88 -16.04 -4.84
N LYS A 94 -14.85 -15.22 -5.23
CA LYS A 94 -15.74 -15.55 -6.36
C LYS A 94 -14.99 -15.66 -7.69
N PHE A 95 -13.96 -14.85 -7.88
CA PHE A 95 -13.25 -14.70 -9.15
C PHE A 95 -11.78 -15.10 -9.05
N ASP A 96 -11.11 -14.66 -8.01
CA ASP A 96 -9.69 -14.93 -7.82
C ASP A 96 -9.46 -16.27 -7.15
N PRO A 97 -8.36 -16.97 -7.47
CA PRO A 97 -8.07 -18.28 -6.89
C PRO A 97 -7.48 -18.15 -5.48
N VAL A 98 -8.27 -17.56 -4.59
CA VAL A 98 -7.97 -17.41 -3.15
C VAL A 98 -9.12 -18.01 -2.36
N SER A 99 -8.86 -19.10 -1.65
CA SER A 99 -9.85 -19.75 -0.81
C SER A 99 -10.07 -19.01 0.51
N GLN A 100 -11.22 -19.26 1.16
CA GLN A 100 -11.48 -18.77 2.51
C GLN A 100 -10.38 -19.23 3.48
N ARG A 101 -9.91 -20.46 3.34
CA ARG A 101 -8.83 -21.03 4.14
C ARG A 101 -7.54 -20.22 4.00
N GLU A 102 -7.15 -19.86 2.78
CA GLU A 102 -5.96 -19.05 2.52
C GLU A 102 -6.07 -17.62 3.08
N PHE A 103 -7.26 -17.04 3.08
CA PHE A 103 -7.50 -15.77 3.78
C PHE A 103 -7.17 -15.89 5.28
N TYR A 104 -7.65 -16.94 5.95
CA TYR A 104 -7.36 -17.13 7.38
C TYR A 104 -5.90 -17.56 7.64
N GLN A 105 -5.26 -18.23 6.71
CA GLN A 105 -3.82 -18.48 6.76
C GLN A 105 -3.02 -17.18 6.67
N MET A 106 -3.37 -16.25 5.79
CA MET A 106 -2.78 -14.91 5.76
C MET A 106 -3.06 -14.11 7.04
N ARG A 107 -4.28 -14.18 7.53
CA ARG A 107 -4.68 -13.52 8.78
C ARG A 107 -3.87 -14.03 9.97
N ALA A 108 -3.49 -15.30 9.99
CA ALA A 108 -2.74 -15.93 11.08
C ALA A 108 -1.38 -15.24 11.35
N PHE A 109 -0.78 -14.56 10.36
CA PHE A 109 0.41 -13.75 10.57
C PHE A 109 0.20 -12.59 11.57
N PHE A 110 -1.05 -12.15 11.77
CA PHE A 110 -1.42 -11.04 12.64
C PHE A 110 -2.06 -11.50 13.97
N GLU A 111 -2.42 -12.77 14.08
CA GLU A 111 -3.23 -13.28 15.21
C GLU A 111 -2.53 -13.13 16.56
N SER A 112 -1.20 -13.32 16.61
CA SER A 112 -0.41 -13.18 17.83
C SER A 112 -0.12 -11.72 18.22
N ASP A 113 -0.28 -10.80 17.27
CA ASP A 113 0.31 -9.46 17.35
C ASP A 113 -0.71 -8.34 17.61
N LEU A 114 -2.01 -8.69 17.72
CA LEU A 114 -3.04 -7.69 18.01
C LEU A 114 -3.05 -7.27 19.48
N GLN A 115 -1.89 -7.00 20.03
CA GLN A 115 -1.76 -6.22 21.27
C GLN A 115 -1.19 -4.85 20.92
N LEU A 116 -1.94 -3.82 21.28
CA LEU A 116 -1.51 -2.45 21.09
C LEU A 116 -0.57 -2.09 22.24
N LYS A 117 0.63 -1.64 21.89
CA LYS A 117 1.58 -1.08 22.85
C LYS A 117 1.58 0.44 22.71
N GLU A 118 1.56 1.12 23.82
CA GLU A 118 1.87 2.54 23.85
C GLU A 118 3.38 2.74 23.89
N ILE A 119 3.89 3.48 22.92
CA ILE A 119 5.32 3.80 22.81
C ILE A 119 5.48 5.28 23.12
N LYS A 120 6.39 5.59 24.03
CA LYS A 120 6.83 6.96 24.23
C LYS A 120 7.81 7.34 23.12
N SER A 121 7.51 8.42 22.41
CA SER A 121 8.41 9.03 21.44
C SER A 121 8.53 10.51 21.78
N GLY A 122 9.58 10.85 22.54
CA GLY A 122 9.67 12.12 23.23
C GLY A 122 8.58 12.25 24.30
N ALA A 123 7.95 13.42 24.38
CA ALA A 123 6.85 13.71 25.33
C ALA A 123 5.49 13.09 24.92
N LEU A 124 5.40 12.44 23.74
CA LEU A 124 4.14 11.96 23.19
C LEU A 124 4.07 10.45 23.21
N THR A 125 2.87 9.93 23.43
CA THR A 125 2.56 8.50 23.39
C THR A 125 1.83 8.17 22.09
N ILE A 126 2.22 7.09 21.42
CA ILE A 126 1.57 6.56 20.24
C ILE A 126 1.23 5.09 20.40
N ARG A 127 0.23 4.62 19.66
CA ARG A 127 -0.04 3.19 19.55
C ARG A 127 0.81 2.55 18.47
N ALA A 128 1.40 1.41 18.77
CA ALA A 128 2.12 0.56 17.83
C ALA A 128 1.74 -0.90 18.04
N MET A 129 2.09 -1.74 17.08
CA MET A 129 1.92 -3.18 17.21
C MET A 129 2.86 -3.74 18.28
N ARG A 130 2.43 -4.79 18.96
CA ARG A 130 3.24 -5.57 19.89
C ARG A 130 2.96 -7.05 19.68
N THR A 131 4.00 -7.86 19.72
CA THR A 131 3.87 -9.31 19.75
C THR A 131 3.17 -9.76 21.02
N GLY A 132 2.08 -10.49 20.86
CA GLY A 132 1.30 -11.10 21.94
C GLY A 132 1.56 -12.59 22.10
N LYS A 133 0.74 -13.24 22.92
CA LYS A 133 0.69 -14.72 22.95
C LYS A 133 0.11 -15.21 21.63
N THR A 134 0.72 -16.25 21.08
CA THR A 134 0.20 -16.95 19.89
C THR A 134 -1.20 -17.47 20.19
N ALA A 135 -2.18 -17.06 19.42
CA ALA A 135 -3.53 -17.59 19.45
C ALA A 135 -3.75 -18.51 18.24
N ALA A 136 -4.52 -19.57 18.43
CA ALA A 136 -4.90 -20.44 17.32
C ALA A 136 -5.84 -19.66 16.38
N THR A 137 -5.53 -19.69 15.08
CA THR A 137 -6.39 -19.10 14.05
C THR A 137 -7.30 -20.17 13.49
N HIS A 138 -8.59 -19.86 13.32
CA HIS A 138 -9.59 -20.74 12.77
C HIS A 138 -10.25 -20.09 11.54
N VAL A 139 -10.66 -20.92 10.61
CA VAL A 139 -11.58 -20.49 9.54
C VAL A 139 -12.93 -20.19 10.19
N MET A 140 -13.42 -18.97 10.04
CA MET A 140 -14.74 -18.61 10.58
C MET A 140 -15.82 -18.98 9.56
N VAL A 141 -16.74 -19.87 9.97
CA VAL A 141 -17.82 -20.34 9.09
C VAL A 141 -18.68 -19.17 8.64
N ARG A 142 -18.72 -18.91 7.35
CA ARG A 142 -19.38 -17.74 6.72
C ARG A 142 -18.90 -16.38 7.28
N GLY A 143 -17.68 -16.32 7.79
CA GLY A 143 -17.12 -15.09 8.37
C GLY A 143 -17.65 -14.75 9.77
N ASP A 144 -18.48 -15.59 10.37
CA ASP A 144 -19.04 -15.37 11.73
C ASP A 144 -18.00 -15.74 12.79
N PHE A 145 -17.49 -14.76 13.52
CA PHE A 145 -16.47 -14.94 14.57
C PHE A 145 -16.93 -15.85 15.72
N ARG A 146 -18.23 -16.07 15.88
CA ARG A 146 -18.82 -16.97 16.90
C ARG A 146 -18.81 -18.44 16.47
N ARG A 147 -18.46 -18.72 15.21
CA ARG A 147 -18.51 -20.04 14.60
C ARG A 147 -17.14 -20.45 14.07
N PRO A 148 -16.15 -20.70 14.97
CA PRO A 148 -14.85 -21.20 14.57
C PRO A 148 -14.99 -22.61 13.97
N GLY A 149 -14.41 -22.79 12.78
CA GLY A 149 -14.28 -24.09 12.10
C GLY A 149 -12.86 -24.63 12.26
N ASP A 150 -12.28 -25.16 11.18
CA ASP A 150 -10.96 -25.76 11.17
C ASP A 150 -9.87 -24.80 11.64
N ALA A 151 -8.94 -25.31 12.42
CA ALA A 151 -7.72 -24.59 12.76
C ALA A 151 -6.80 -24.48 11.53
N VAL A 152 -6.15 -23.33 11.39
CA VAL A 152 -5.17 -23.06 10.34
C VAL A 152 -3.90 -22.46 10.92
N GLN A 153 -2.78 -22.73 10.26
CA GLN A 153 -1.50 -22.09 10.51
C GLN A 153 -1.24 -21.01 9.47
N ALA A 154 -0.40 -20.05 9.80
CA ALA A 154 0.00 -19.02 8.86
C ALA A 154 0.66 -19.63 7.61
N ASP A 155 0.21 -19.19 6.46
CA ASP A 155 0.77 -19.58 5.17
C ASP A 155 0.44 -18.52 4.11
N PHE A 156 1.14 -18.57 2.99
CA PHE A 156 0.94 -17.67 1.86
C PHE A 156 -0.07 -18.27 0.88
N PRO A 157 -0.93 -17.45 0.23
CA PRO A 157 -1.83 -17.93 -0.81
C PRO A 157 -1.03 -18.63 -1.92
N LYS A 158 -1.39 -19.85 -2.25
CA LYS A 158 -0.63 -20.72 -3.16
C LYS A 158 -0.40 -20.10 -4.53
N THR A 159 -1.43 -19.50 -5.09
CA THR A 159 -1.39 -18.85 -6.41
C THR A 159 -0.56 -17.59 -6.45
N LEU A 160 -0.42 -16.89 -5.32
CA LEU A 160 0.39 -15.69 -5.18
C LEU A 160 1.82 -16.00 -4.73
N ASN A 161 2.05 -17.21 -4.25
CA ASN A 161 3.36 -17.62 -3.71
C ASN A 161 4.31 -18.06 -4.83
N THR A 162 4.92 -17.10 -5.50
CA THR A 162 6.00 -17.36 -6.47
C THR A 162 7.36 -17.57 -5.80
N VAL A 163 7.44 -17.44 -4.47
CA VAL A 163 8.66 -17.63 -3.65
C VAL A 163 8.62 -19.05 -3.09
N GLN A 164 9.07 -20.02 -3.87
CA GLN A 164 9.07 -21.43 -3.45
C GLN A 164 10.06 -21.70 -2.30
N GLY A 165 9.71 -22.69 -1.46
CA GLY A 165 10.65 -23.28 -0.47
C GLY A 165 10.82 -22.49 0.83
N GLN A 166 9.92 -21.57 1.16
CA GLN A 166 9.95 -20.85 2.43
C GLN A 166 8.92 -21.46 3.41
N PRO A 167 9.35 -22.36 4.31
CA PRO A 167 8.48 -22.75 5.43
C PRO A 167 8.26 -21.52 6.31
N THR A 168 7.00 -21.30 6.68
CA THR A 168 6.65 -20.17 7.55
C THR A 168 6.52 -20.62 9.00
N LYS A 169 7.07 -19.82 9.92
CA LYS A 169 6.83 -19.93 11.39
C LYS A 169 5.65 -19.04 11.83
N GLY A 170 4.97 -18.40 10.88
CA GLY A 170 3.80 -17.58 11.14
C GLY A 170 4.09 -16.20 11.73
N THR A 171 5.25 -15.63 11.48
CA THR A 171 5.61 -14.32 12.02
C THR A 171 5.38 -13.19 11.00
N ARG A 172 5.01 -11.99 11.49
CA ARG A 172 4.93 -10.79 10.62
C ARG A 172 6.26 -10.48 9.91
N THR A 173 7.38 -10.85 10.49
CA THR A 173 8.70 -10.68 9.87
C THR A 173 8.83 -11.52 8.58
N GLU A 174 8.30 -12.74 8.59
CA GLU A 174 8.30 -13.60 7.40
C GLU A 174 7.34 -13.08 6.34
N LEU A 175 6.15 -12.63 6.75
CA LEU A 175 5.21 -11.96 5.85
C LEU A 175 5.87 -10.74 5.18
N ALA A 176 6.55 -9.90 5.95
CA ALA A 176 7.24 -8.71 5.45
C ALA A 176 8.33 -9.05 4.43
N ARG A 177 9.13 -10.09 4.70
CA ARG A 177 10.16 -10.59 3.78
C ARG A 177 9.57 -11.19 2.51
N TRP A 178 8.48 -11.94 2.63
CA TRP A 178 7.79 -12.52 1.47
C TRP A 178 7.20 -11.42 0.57
N LEU A 179 6.53 -10.42 1.15
CA LEU A 179 5.97 -9.27 0.42
C LEU A 179 7.04 -8.48 -0.34
N THR A 180 8.25 -8.42 0.18
CA THR A 180 9.36 -7.66 -0.41
C THR A 180 10.39 -8.55 -1.12
N HIS A 181 10.09 -9.81 -1.32
CA HIS A 181 11.00 -10.70 -2.01
C HIS A 181 11.04 -10.37 -3.52
N PRO A 182 12.22 -10.26 -4.16
CA PRO A 182 12.32 -9.89 -5.57
C PRO A 182 11.56 -10.83 -6.53
N LYS A 183 11.38 -12.09 -6.12
CA LYS A 183 10.59 -13.09 -6.88
C LYS A 183 9.08 -13.00 -6.61
N ASN A 184 8.62 -12.14 -5.70
CA ASN A 184 7.18 -11.89 -5.53
C ASN A 184 6.69 -10.97 -6.67
N ALA A 185 6.37 -11.59 -7.81
CA ALA A 185 6.04 -10.87 -9.03
C ALA A 185 4.85 -9.93 -8.85
N THR A 186 3.83 -10.34 -8.08
CA THR A 186 2.62 -9.55 -7.85
C THR A 186 2.94 -8.28 -7.08
N ALA A 187 3.66 -8.38 -5.98
CA ALA A 187 4.04 -7.21 -5.17
C ALA A 187 4.95 -6.24 -5.95
N MET A 188 5.91 -6.78 -6.72
CA MET A 188 6.82 -5.96 -7.52
C MET A 188 6.10 -5.22 -8.65
N ARG A 189 5.23 -5.91 -9.38
CA ARG A 189 4.40 -5.30 -10.43
C ARG A 189 3.47 -4.23 -9.86
N LEU A 190 2.84 -4.48 -8.72
CA LEU A 190 1.98 -3.49 -8.08
C LEU A 190 2.75 -2.23 -7.70
N ALA A 191 3.92 -2.36 -7.08
CA ALA A 191 4.76 -1.22 -6.72
C ALA A 191 5.16 -0.40 -7.96
N ALA A 192 5.63 -1.07 -9.02
CA ALA A 192 5.99 -0.43 -10.29
C ALA A 192 4.79 0.26 -10.95
N ASN A 193 3.63 -0.39 -10.95
CA ASN A 193 2.40 0.14 -11.54
C ASN A 193 1.90 1.41 -10.82
N ARG A 194 2.02 1.45 -9.49
CA ARG A 194 1.67 2.65 -8.71
C ARG A 194 2.64 3.80 -8.96
N LEU A 195 3.96 3.52 -9.06
CA LEU A 195 4.92 4.53 -9.44
C LEU A 195 4.57 5.14 -10.81
N TRP A 196 4.26 4.28 -11.78
CA TRP A 196 3.80 4.72 -13.10
C TRP A 196 2.53 5.58 -13.00
N GLN A 197 1.52 5.12 -12.27
CA GLN A 197 0.26 5.84 -12.07
C GLN A 197 0.47 7.23 -11.46
N HIS A 198 1.34 7.36 -10.47
CA HIS A 198 1.64 8.66 -9.86
C HIS A 198 2.26 9.65 -10.87
N HIS A 199 3.08 9.17 -11.79
CA HIS A 199 3.65 10.02 -12.83
C HIS A 199 2.66 10.35 -13.93
N PHE A 200 1.98 9.35 -14.48
CA PHE A 200 1.14 9.52 -15.66
C PHE A 200 -0.34 9.74 -15.38
N GLY A 201 -0.77 9.63 -14.11
CA GLY A 201 -2.18 9.78 -13.70
C GLY A 201 -3.05 8.56 -13.97
N ARG A 202 -2.57 7.61 -14.77
CA ARG A 202 -3.23 6.34 -15.05
C ARG A 202 -2.24 5.18 -14.88
N PRO A 203 -2.69 4.02 -14.38
CA PRO A 203 -1.85 2.84 -14.24
C PRO A 203 -1.68 2.11 -15.57
N LEU A 204 -0.69 1.21 -15.65
CA LEU A 204 -0.54 0.25 -16.75
C LEU A 204 -1.55 -0.89 -16.65
N ALA A 205 -1.92 -1.28 -15.44
CA ALA A 205 -2.96 -2.26 -15.10
C ALA A 205 -3.79 -1.73 -13.92
N THR A 206 -4.99 -2.27 -13.69
CA THR A 206 -5.85 -1.86 -12.56
C THR A 206 -5.12 -2.11 -11.22
N PRO A 207 -4.74 -1.07 -10.43
CA PRO A 207 -3.85 -1.26 -9.28
C PRO A 207 -4.52 -1.87 -8.06
N GLU A 208 -5.83 -1.75 -7.96
CA GLU A 208 -6.65 -2.31 -6.88
C GLU A 208 -7.09 -3.74 -7.16
N ASP A 209 -6.91 -4.21 -8.38
CA ASP A 209 -7.33 -5.53 -8.83
C ASP A 209 -6.37 -6.09 -9.89
N PHE A 210 -5.30 -6.68 -9.38
CA PHE A 210 -4.36 -7.50 -10.17
C PHE A 210 -4.87 -8.93 -10.35
N GLY A 211 -6.07 -9.21 -9.83
CA GLY A 211 -6.77 -10.47 -9.98
C GLY A 211 -7.44 -10.63 -11.35
N THR A 212 -8.34 -11.61 -11.43
CA THR A 212 -8.95 -12.04 -12.69
C THR A 212 -9.95 -11.02 -13.28
N GLN A 213 -10.48 -10.10 -12.47
CA GLN A 213 -11.42 -9.08 -12.91
C GLN A 213 -10.74 -7.78 -13.37
N GLY A 214 -9.47 -7.60 -13.02
CA GLY A 214 -8.68 -6.46 -13.46
C GLY A 214 -8.45 -6.45 -14.98
N GLN A 215 -8.33 -5.25 -15.55
CA GLN A 215 -7.94 -5.15 -16.95
C GLN A 215 -6.47 -5.59 -17.13
N PRO A 216 -6.16 -6.40 -18.14
CA PRO A 216 -4.78 -6.77 -18.41
C PRO A 216 -3.92 -5.53 -18.68
N PRO A 217 -2.63 -5.58 -18.33
CA PRO A 217 -1.74 -4.45 -18.53
C PRO A 217 -1.65 -4.07 -20.01
N THR A 218 -1.67 -2.77 -20.29
CA THR A 218 -1.54 -2.25 -21.67
C THR A 218 -0.15 -2.55 -22.25
N HIS A 219 0.87 -2.59 -21.39
CA HIS A 219 2.26 -2.84 -21.74
C HIS A 219 2.87 -3.84 -20.76
N PRO A 220 2.58 -5.15 -20.90
CA PRO A 220 3.01 -6.16 -19.94
C PRO A 220 4.54 -6.24 -19.80
N ALA A 221 5.27 -6.20 -20.92
CA ALA A 221 6.73 -6.22 -20.89
C ALA A 221 7.35 -5.00 -20.17
N LEU A 222 6.75 -3.82 -20.32
CA LEU A 222 7.18 -2.62 -19.61
C LEU A 222 6.93 -2.74 -18.11
N LEU A 223 5.75 -3.26 -17.74
CA LEU A 223 5.42 -3.47 -16.32
C LEU A 223 6.37 -4.47 -15.67
N ASP A 224 6.69 -5.56 -16.36
CA ASP A 224 7.63 -6.57 -15.88
C ASP A 224 9.05 -6.01 -15.75
N TRP A 225 9.48 -5.22 -16.73
CA TRP A 225 10.78 -4.58 -16.70
C TRP A 225 10.88 -3.58 -15.53
N LEU A 226 9.88 -2.71 -15.34
CA LEU A 226 9.85 -1.77 -14.21
C LEU A 226 9.84 -2.51 -12.85
N ALA A 227 9.12 -3.62 -12.76
CA ALA A 227 9.08 -4.46 -11.56
C ALA A 227 10.45 -5.06 -11.23
N THR A 228 11.24 -5.44 -12.26
CA THR A 228 12.60 -5.97 -12.06
C THR A 228 13.64 -4.85 -11.81
N GLU A 229 13.39 -3.64 -12.32
CA GLU A 229 14.28 -2.50 -12.10
C GLU A 229 14.25 -2.03 -10.65
N LEU A 230 13.12 -2.10 -9.95
CA LEU A 230 13.03 -1.65 -8.56
C LEU A 230 14.10 -2.30 -7.64
N PRO A 231 14.26 -3.63 -7.58
CA PRO A 231 15.35 -4.23 -6.85
C PRO A 231 16.74 -3.96 -7.46
N ARG A 232 16.87 -3.84 -8.79
CA ARG A 232 18.13 -3.48 -9.45
C ARG A 232 18.63 -2.09 -9.07
N GLN A 233 17.72 -1.15 -8.88
CA GLN A 233 18.00 0.20 -8.39
C GLN A 233 18.15 0.23 -6.85
N LYS A 234 18.47 -0.92 -6.22
CA LYS A 234 18.63 -1.05 -4.76
C LYS A 234 17.39 -0.59 -3.99
N TRP A 235 16.22 -0.77 -4.59
CA TRP A 235 14.93 -0.38 -4.02
C TRP A 235 14.76 1.14 -3.84
N SER A 236 15.58 1.97 -4.47
CA SER A 236 15.48 3.43 -4.42
C SER A 236 14.28 3.91 -5.21
N LEU A 237 13.31 4.52 -4.53
CA LEU A 237 12.17 5.15 -5.20
C LEU A 237 12.60 6.38 -5.99
N LYS A 238 13.58 7.15 -5.48
CA LYS A 238 14.11 8.33 -6.20
C LYS A 238 14.79 7.94 -7.51
N ALA A 239 15.52 6.81 -7.54
CA ALA A 239 16.12 6.30 -8.77
C ALA A 239 15.03 5.87 -9.77
N MET A 240 13.98 5.21 -9.32
CA MET A 240 12.83 4.87 -10.16
C MET A 240 12.09 6.10 -10.69
N HIS A 241 11.88 7.12 -9.86
CA HIS A 241 11.31 8.39 -10.31
C HIS A 241 12.17 9.02 -11.40
N LYS A 242 13.48 9.11 -11.18
CA LYS A 242 14.43 9.65 -12.18
C LYS A 242 14.36 8.87 -13.48
N LEU A 243 14.32 7.54 -13.43
CA LEU A 243 14.19 6.66 -14.59
C LEU A 243 12.95 7.00 -15.42
N ILE A 244 11.78 7.10 -14.76
CA ILE A 244 10.50 7.37 -15.40
C ILE A 244 10.48 8.78 -16.02
N VAL A 245 10.85 9.82 -15.27
CA VAL A 245 10.79 11.22 -15.77
C VAL A 245 11.87 11.53 -16.82
N SER A 246 12.91 10.70 -16.92
CA SER A 246 13.92 10.80 -17.97
C SER A 246 13.50 10.13 -19.28
N SER A 247 12.43 9.34 -19.27
CA SER A 247 11.97 8.58 -20.44
C SER A 247 11.42 9.49 -21.55
N ALA A 248 11.50 9.03 -22.79
CA ALA A 248 10.86 9.69 -23.92
C ALA A 248 9.34 9.80 -23.75
N THR A 249 8.71 8.76 -23.15
CA THR A 249 7.26 8.76 -22.86
C THR A 249 6.85 9.90 -21.94
N TRP A 250 7.65 10.19 -20.91
CA TRP A 250 7.37 11.32 -20.01
C TRP A 250 7.53 12.68 -20.68
N LYS A 251 8.46 12.81 -21.62
CA LYS A 251 8.78 14.05 -22.32
C LYS A 251 7.86 14.36 -23.49
N GLN A 252 6.89 13.52 -23.78
CA GLN A 252 5.92 13.74 -24.85
C GLN A 252 5.06 14.98 -24.59
N SER A 253 4.65 15.63 -25.68
CA SER A 253 3.73 16.77 -25.61
C SER A 253 2.30 16.33 -25.31
N SER A 254 1.54 17.18 -24.66
CA SER A 254 0.08 17.07 -24.52
C SER A 254 -0.68 17.85 -25.59
N LEU A 255 0.03 18.55 -26.48
CA LEU A 255 -0.51 19.41 -27.53
C LEU A 255 0.23 19.14 -28.86
N ASN A 256 -0.47 19.28 -29.96
CA ASN A 256 0.12 19.24 -31.30
C ASN A 256 0.72 20.60 -31.68
N ALA A 257 1.67 21.09 -30.87
CA ALA A 257 2.31 22.39 -31.12
C ALA A 257 3.24 22.40 -32.35
N GLY A 258 3.71 21.23 -32.78
CA GLY A 258 4.61 21.05 -33.91
C GLY A 258 3.93 20.66 -35.23
N ASN A 259 2.60 20.66 -35.28
CA ASN A 259 1.81 20.18 -36.43
C ASN A 259 2.21 18.77 -36.91
N ASP A 260 2.49 17.86 -35.96
CA ASP A 260 2.78 16.46 -36.28
C ASP A 260 1.63 15.85 -37.12
N PRO A 261 1.90 15.38 -38.35
CA PRO A 261 0.87 14.81 -39.21
C PRO A 261 0.25 13.53 -38.62
N ASN A 262 1.00 12.82 -37.78
CA ASN A 262 0.52 11.59 -37.13
C ASN A 262 -0.40 11.89 -35.93
N TRP A 263 -0.48 13.12 -35.45
CA TRP A 263 -1.29 13.46 -34.27
C TRP A 263 -2.76 13.12 -34.45
N LYS A 264 -3.34 13.44 -35.60
CA LYS A 264 -4.74 13.10 -35.91
C LYS A 264 -4.96 11.59 -35.92
N GLN A 265 -4.03 10.86 -36.53
CA GLN A 265 -4.07 9.40 -36.57
C GLN A 265 -3.97 8.81 -35.14
N CYS A 266 -3.08 9.30 -34.29
CA CYS A 266 -2.97 8.89 -32.91
C CYS A 266 -4.27 9.12 -32.13
N LEU A 267 -4.92 10.27 -32.32
CA LEU A 267 -6.21 10.58 -31.68
C LEU A 267 -7.33 9.66 -32.15
N GLN A 268 -7.35 9.27 -33.42
CA GLN A 268 -8.35 8.36 -33.98
C GLN A 268 -8.12 6.92 -33.54
N THR A 269 -6.87 6.46 -33.57
CA THR A 269 -6.50 5.07 -33.26
C THR A 269 -6.56 4.79 -31.76
N ASP A 270 -6.11 5.74 -30.94
CA ASP A 270 -6.10 5.63 -29.48
C ASP A 270 -6.65 6.89 -28.80
N PRO A 271 -7.96 7.12 -28.88
CA PRO A 271 -8.58 8.32 -28.32
C PRO A 271 -8.39 8.43 -26.80
N LYS A 272 -8.30 7.29 -26.09
CA LYS A 272 -8.08 7.21 -24.65
C LYS A 272 -6.59 7.25 -24.25
N ASN A 273 -5.68 7.40 -25.23
CA ASN A 273 -4.24 7.39 -25.02
C ASN A 273 -3.73 6.19 -24.19
N ARG A 274 -4.27 5.01 -24.45
CA ARG A 274 -3.86 3.78 -23.74
C ARG A 274 -2.46 3.31 -24.13
N LEU A 275 -1.99 3.71 -25.32
CA LEU A 275 -0.68 3.36 -25.85
C LEU A 275 0.39 4.40 -25.52
N TRP A 276 0.06 5.41 -24.72
CA TRP A 276 1.00 6.42 -24.24
C TRP A 276 1.71 7.18 -25.39
N SER A 277 0.99 7.46 -26.46
CA SER A 277 1.51 8.18 -27.62
C SER A 277 1.63 9.69 -27.41
N ARG A 278 1.09 10.20 -26.33
CA ARG A 278 1.11 11.61 -25.93
C ARG A 278 1.02 11.76 -24.41
N GLN A 279 1.29 12.95 -23.87
CA GLN A 279 1.07 13.21 -22.46
C GLN A 279 -0.38 13.61 -22.21
N ASP A 280 -0.98 13.11 -21.13
CA ASP A 280 -2.31 13.51 -20.69
C ASP A 280 -2.26 14.78 -19.86
N ARG A 281 -3.20 15.68 -20.09
CA ARG A 281 -3.40 16.83 -19.20
C ARG A 281 -4.09 16.36 -17.92
N ARG A 282 -3.58 16.81 -16.78
CA ARG A 282 -4.16 16.51 -15.49
C ARG A 282 -4.51 17.79 -14.76
N ARG A 283 -5.64 17.78 -14.05
CA ARG A 283 -5.97 18.84 -13.10
C ARG A 283 -5.08 18.72 -11.88
N LEU A 284 -4.68 19.85 -11.33
CA LEU A 284 -4.10 19.90 -10.00
C LEU A 284 -5.16 19.52 -8.96
N THR A 285 -4.74 18.86 -7.88
CA THR A 285 -5.63 18.68 -6.72
C THR A 285 -5.84 20.02 -6.01
N GLY A 286 -6.87 20.09 -5.17
CA GLY A 286 -7.15 21.32 -4.40
C GLY A 286 -5.96 21.74 -3.54
N GLU A 287 -5.27 20.75 -2.93
CA GLU A 287 -4.07 20.98 -2.13
C GLU A 287 -2.91 21.54 -2.96
N MET A 288 -2.64 20.93 -4.13
CA MET A 288 -1.60 21.42 -5.05
C MET A 288 -1.90 22.84 -5.52
N LEU A 289 -3.16 23.14 -5.84
CA LEU A 289 -3.58 24.47 -6.26
C LEU A 289 -3.37 25.48 -5.13
N ARG A 290 -3.82 25.15 -3.91
CA ARG A 290 -3.64 25.99 -2.72
C ARG A 290 -2.16 26.25 -2.46
N ASP A 291 -1.33 25.23 -2.46
CA ASP A 291 0.11 25.38 -2.21
C ASP A 291 0.79 26.18 -3.31
N THR A 292 0.36 26.04 -4.56
CA THR A 292 0.86 26.87 -5.68
C THR A 292 0.51 28.34 -5.47
N LEU A 293 -0.73 28.65 -5.06
CA LEU A 293 -1.15 30.03 -4.78
C LEU A 293 -0.38 30.63 -3.60
N LEU A 294 -0.20 29.87 -2.53
CA LEU A 294 0.59 30.30 -1.37
C LEU A 294 2.07 30.50 -1.72
N PHE A 295 2.64 29.61 -2.54
CA PHE A 295 4.02 29.72 -3.00
C PHE A 295 4.22 30.97 -3.86
N THR A 296 3.36 31.19 -4.86
CA THR A 296 3.46 32.38 -5.74
C THR A 296 3.20 33.68 -4.99
N GLY A 297 2.38 33.65 -3.93
CA GLY A 297 2.13 34.79 -3.03
C GLY A 297 3.19 34.99 -1.95
N GLY A 298 4.24 34.12 -1.88
CA GLY A 298 5.29 34.21 -0.86
C GLY A 298 4.84 33.82 0.55
N ASN A 299 3.67 33.18 0.70
CA ASN A 299 3.05 32.86 1.99
C ASN A 299 3.09 31.35 2.32
N LEU A 300 3.72 30.53 1.48
CA LEU A 300 3.84 29.10 1.75
C LEU A 300 4.81 28.86 2.92
N ASN A 301 4.31 28.29 4.02
CA ASN A 301 5.16 27.78 5.08
C ASN A 301 5.75 26.42 4.64
N PRO A 302 7.10 26.32 4.46
CA PRO A 302 7.76 25.08 4.06
C PRO A 302 7.98 24.09 5.22
N GLU A 303 7.62 24.46 6.46
CA GLU A 303 7.75 23.59 7.61
C GLU A 303 6.89 22.33 7.46
N ARG A 304 7.50 21.18 7.73
CA ARG A 304 6.89 19.87 7.50
C ARG A 304 6.66 19.12 8.80
N GLY A 305 5.58 18.36 8.83
CA GLY A 305 5.29 17.46 9.94
C GLY A 305 4.46 18.10 11.05
N GLY A 306 4.38 17.38 12.16
CA GLY A 306 3.59 17.84 13.30
C GLY A 306 2.09 17.53 13.21
N PRO A 307 1.32 17.94 14.22
CA PRO A 307 -0.13 17.76 14.23
C PRO A 307 -0.79 18.55 13.10
N GLY A 308 -1.91 18.01 12.61
CA GLY A 308 -2.70 18.70 11.58
C GLY A 308 -3.22 20.05 12.06
N VAL A 309 -3.16 21.06 11.21
CA VAL A 309 -3.73 22.38 11.46
C VAL A 309 -5.17 22.44 10.96
N ARG A 310 -6.02 23.16 11.66
CA ARG A 310 -7.37 23.50 11.24
C ARG A 310 -7.37 24.99 10.92
N PRO A 311 -7.24 25.37 9.62
CA PRO A 311 -7.34 26.78 9.28
C PRO A 311 -8.72 27.30 9.65
N PRO A 312 -8.83 28.56 10.13
CA PRO A 312 -10.13 29.17 10.37
C PRO A 312 -10.92 29.22 9.06
N LEU A 313 -12.15 28.74 9.10
CA LEU A 313 -13.07 28.90 7.98
C LEU A 313 -13.65 30.33 7.99
N PRO A 314 -13.90 30.93 6.82
CA PRO A 314 -14.67 32.14 6.74
C PRO A 314 -16.00 31.97 7.48
N ARG A 315 -16.47 33.01 8.16
CA ARG A 315 -17.73 32.96 8.95
C ARG A 315 -18.99 32.74 8.09
N GLU A 316 -18.84 32.81 6.78
CA GLU A 316 -19.91 32.74 5.78
C GLU A 316 -20.08 31.38 5.12
N ILE A 317 -19.38 30.33 5.64
CA ILE A 317 -19.50 28.95 5.15
C ILE A 317 -20.11 28.05 6.23
#